data_a1f66fafcadceefab707d7ac5300c2c6
#
_entry.id   a1f66fafcadceefab707d7ac5300c2c6
#
_cell.length_a   1.000
_cell.length_b   1.000
_cell.length_c   1.000
_cell.angle_alpha   90.00
_cell.angle_beta   90.00
_cell.angle_gamma   90.00
#
_symmetry.space_group_name_H-M   'P 1'
#
loop_
_entity.id
_entity.type
_entity.pdbx_description
1 polymer ?
#
loop_
_entity_poly.entity_id
_entity_poly.type
_entity_poly.pdbx_seq_one_letter_code
_entity_poly.pdbx_strand_id
1 'polypeptide(L)'
;MHVTRRELCSILPAVMLPAMVSFQATAEQEKAMPSAIYPFEKLPVQTTNNAQIRHVLKGRLATGESLEVHETTLPPGGAPHPPHHHVHSEMWLIREGTVELTVNGSSYTFGPGSVGFVHSNDEHGIKNIGTTPAVYFVVAIGPGADA
;
A
#
# COMPACT_ATOMS: atom_id res chain seq x y z
N MET A 1 -19.06 -85.96 -24.46
CA MET A 1 -20.08 -84.90 -24.40
C MET A 1 -19.37 -83.58 -24.39
N HIS A 2 -19.41 -82.90 -25.53
CA HIS A 2 -18.75 -81.57 -25.71
C HIS A 2 -19.65 -80.50 -25.18
N VAL A 3 -19.10 -79.63 -24.32
CA VAL A 3 -19.75 -78.37 -23.93
C VAL A 3 -18.94 -77.25 -24.50
N THR A 4 -19.56 -76.52 -25.43
CA THR A 4 -19.05 -75.36 -26.15
C THR A 4 -19.05 -74.13 -25.28
N ARG A 5 -17.95 -73.37 -25.37
CA ARG A 5 -17.82 -72.00 -24.82
C ARG A 5 -18.78 -71.07 -25.54
N ARG A 6 -19.62 -70.35 -24.78
CA ARG A 6 -20.37 -69.20 -25.26
C ARG A 6 -19.97 -67.98 -24.49
N GLU A 7 -19.69 -66.98 -25.25
CA GLU A 7 -19.16 -65.67 -24.96
C GLU A 7 -19.92 -64.92 -23.87
N LEU A 8 -19.18 -64.45 -22.88
CA LEU A 8 -19.66 -63.42 -21.94
C LEU A 8 -19.28 -62.06 -22.51
N CYS A 9 -20.24 -61.34 -23.09
CA CYS A 9 -20.11 -59.93 -23.45
C CYS A 9 -20.08 -59.09 -22.14
N SER A 10 -18.90 -58.62 -21.78
CA SER A 10 -18.71 -57.65 -20.69
C SER A 10 -19.17 -56.27 -21.15
N ILE A 11 -20.31 -55.81 -20.64
CA ILE A 11 -20.76 -54.44 -20.77
C ILE A 11 -20.00 -53.62 -19.72
N LEU A 12 -19.01 -52.85 -20.18
CA LEU A 12 -18.34 -51.83 -19.33
C LEU A 12 -19.26 -50.62 -19.25
N PRO A 13 -19.62 -50.15 -18.04
CA PRO A 13 -20.28 -48.87 -17.93
C PRO A 13 -19.29 -47.73 -18.22
N ALA A 14 -19.64 -46.92 -19.20
CA ALA A 14 -18.92 -45.67 -19.47
C ALA A 14 -19.10 -44.70 -18.29
N VAL A 15 -18.05 -44.57 -17.49
CA VAL A 15 -18.00 -43.54 -16.44
C VAL A 15 -17.81 -42.21 -17.13
N MET A 16 -18.87 -41.42 -17.25
CA MET A 16 -18.79 -40.00 -17.60
C MET A 16 -18.13 -39.23 -16.47
N LEU A 17 -16.86 -38.86 -16.63
CA LEU A 17 -16.22 -37.85 -15.78
C LEU A 17 -16.86 -36.48 -16.10
N PRO A 18 -17.35 -35.74 -15.09
CA PRO A 18 -17.76 -34.38 -15.33
C PRO A 18 -16.53 -33.55 -15.68
N ALA A 19 -16.58 -32.87 -16.84
CA ALA A 19 -15.59 -31.88 -17.22
C ALA A 19 -15.62 -30.77 -16.17
N MET A 20 -14.58 -30.70 -15.32
CA MET A 20 -14.36 -29.55 -14.47
C MET A 20 -14.03 -28.36 -15.38
N VAL A 21 -15.01 -27.52 -15.61
CA VAL A 21 -14.79 -26.20 -16.20
C VAL A 21 -14.05 -25.38 -15.13
N SER A 22 -12.74 -25.30 -15.26
CA SER A 22 -11.91 -24.39 -14.47
C SER A 22 -12.32 -22.97 -14.87
N PHE A 23 -13.10 -22.33 -14.02
CA PHE A 23 -13.33 -20.88 -14.09
C PHE A 23 -12.00 -20.23 -13.68
N GLN A 24 -11.14 -19.94 -14.65
CA GLN A 24 -10.03 -19.03 -14.46
C GLN A 24 -10.66 -17.64 -14.37
N ALA A 25 -10.88 -17.16 -13.15
CA ALA A 25 -11.09 -15.75 -12.93
C ALA A 25 -9.80 -15.04 -13.39
N THR A 26 -9.85 -14.42 -14.55
CA THR A 26 -8.83 -13.46 -14.97
C THR A 26 -8.96 -12.30 -13.99
N ALA A 27 -8.07 -12.27 -12.97
CA ALA A 27 -7.88 -11.08 -12.17
C ALA A 27 -7.54 -9.96 -13.19
N GLU A 28 -8.41 -8.98 -13.31
CA GLU A 28 -8.16 -7.78 -14.11
C GLU A 28 -6.90 -7.16 -13.49
N GLN A 29 -5.79 -7.23 -14.21
CA GLN A 29 -4.51 -6.71 -13.73
C GLN A 29 -4.66 -5.20 -13.65
N GLU A 30 -4.74 -4.67 -12.43
CA GLU A 30 -4.84 -3.23 -12.20
C GLU A 30 -3.76 -2.51 -13.02
N LYS A 31 -4.21 -1.57 -13.84
CA LYS A 31 -3.34 -0.86 -14.78
C LYS A 31 -2.30 -0.05 -14.00
N ALA A 32 -1.02 -0.28 -14.30
CA ALA A 32 0.06 0.48 -13.72
C ALA A 32 -0.10 1.99 -13.98
N MET A 33 0.31 2.80 -13.00
CA MET A 33 0.29 4.25 -13.12
C MET A 33 1.16 4.71 -14.29
N PRO A 34 0.66 5.63 -15.15
CA PRO A 34 1.46 6.23 -16.21
C PRO A 34 2.41 7.28 -15.64
N SER A 35 3.44 7.63 -16.41
CA SER A 35 4.23 8.83 -16.13
C SER A 35 3.34 10.07 -16.17
N ALA A 36 3.40 10.92 -15.15
CA ALA A 36 2.57 12.11 -15.04
C ALA A 36 3.30 13.23 -14.25
N ILE A 37 2.82 14.46 -14.42
CA ILE A 37 3.22 15.61 -13.60
C ILE A 37 2.01 15.98 -12.74
N TYR A 38 2.26 16.23 -11.47
CA TYR A 38 1.25 16.57 -10.46
C TYR A 38 1.45 18.01 -9.98
N PRO A 39 0.89 19.02 -10.67
CA PRO A 39 1.04 20.42 -10.29
C PRO A 39 0.42 20.69 -8.91
N PHE A 40 1.17 21.35 -8.03
CA PHE A 40 0.79 21.58 -6.63
C PHE A 40 -0.61 22.21 -6.47
N GLU A 41 -0.94 23.18 -7.32
CA GLU A 41 -2.20 23.93 -7.27
C GLU A 41 -3.44 23.09 -7.65
N LYS A 42 -3.20 21.92 -8.29
CA LYS A 42 -4.27 21.01 -8.75
C LYS A 42 -4.48 19.83 -7.83
N LEU A 43 -3.62 19.64 -6.82
CA LEU A 43 -3.70 18.50 -5.92
C LEU A 43 -4.89 18.65 -4.96
N PRO A 44 -5.69 17.61 -4.77
CA PRO A 44 -6.78 17.62 -3.80
C PRO A 44 -6.23 17.76 -2.38
N VAL A 45 -6.89 18.58 -1.58
CA VAL A 45 -6.52 18.86 -0.19
C VAL A 45 -7.62 18.38 0.75
N GLN A 46 -7.22 17.60 1.73
CA GLN A 46 -8.05 17.20 2.86
C GLN A 46 -7.55 17.93 4.12
N THR A 47 -8.43 18.64 4.80
CA THR A 47 -8.11 19.30 6.07
C THR A 47 -8.77 18.54 7.21
N THR A 48 -7.99 18.22 8.23
CA THR A 48 -8.43 17.65 9.50
C THR A 48 -8.17 18.65 10.62
N ASN A 49 -8.57 18.35 11.85
CA ASN A 49 -8.26 19.20 13.02
C ASN A 49 -6.75 19.31 13.30
N ASN A 50 -5.97 18.31 12.89
CA ASN A 50 -4.57 18.14 13.26
C ASN A 50 -3.59 18.29 12.08
N ALA A 51 -4.08 18.27 10.84
CA ALA A 51 -3.23 18.27 9.66
C ALA A 51 -3.95 18.80 8.43
N GLN A 52 -3.19 19.24 7.44
CA GLN A 52 -3.64 19.43 6.07
C GLN A 52 -2.88 18.43 5.19
N ILE A 53 -3.60 17.58 4.48
CA ILE A 53 -3.07 16.50 3.64
C ILE A 53 -3.37 16.82 2.19
N ARG A 54 -2.34 16.87 1.35
CA ARG A 54 -2.43 17.12 -0.09
C ARG A 54 -2.04 15.86 -0.83
N HIS A 55 -3.03 15.15 -1.38
CA HIS A 55 -2.83 13.91 -2.10
C HIS A 55 -2.14 14.16 -3.44
N VAL A 56 -1.04 13.46 -3.70
CA VAL A 56 -0.25 13.59 -4.93
C VAL A 56 -0.58 12.49 -5.91
N LEU A 57 -0.35 11.24 -5.52
CA LEU A 57 -0.64 10.08 -6.36
C LEU A 57 -0.92 8.84 -5.49
N LYS A 58 -1.64 7.90 -6.07
CA LYS A 58 -1.96 6.63 -5.44
C LYS A 58 -2.24 5.60 -6.53
N GLY A 59 -1.64 4.40 -6.42
CA GLY A 59 -1.85 3.31 -7.37
C GLY A 59 -0.70 2.31 -7.41
N ARG A 60 -0.58 1.56 -8.50
CA ARG A 60 0.43 0.52 -8.68
C ARG A 60 1.55 0.93 -9.64
N LEU A 61 2.77 0.56 -9.29
CA LEU A 61 3.93 0.65 -10.18
C LEU A 61 3.86 -0.45 -11.26
N ALA A 62 4.60 -0.27 -12.36
CA ALA A 62 4.71 -1.29 -13.41
C ALA A 62 5.34 -2.61 -12.93
N THR A 63 6.10 -2.55 -11.85
CA THR A 63 6.73 -3.68 -11.15
C THR A 63 5.79 -4.40 -10.18
N GLY A 64 4.58 -3.83 -9.92
CA GLY A 64 3.51 -4.45 -9.15
C GLY A 64 3.35 -3.94 -7.72
N GLU A 65 4.28 -3.13 -7.21
CA GLU A 65 4.16 -2.56 -5.86
C GLU A 65 3.08 -1.47 -5.81
N SER A 66 2.37 -1.41 -4.69
CA SER A 66 1.50 -0.29 -4.37
C SER A 66 2.32 0.91 -3.92
N LEU A 67 1.94 2.09 -4.34
CA LEU A 67 2.56 3.37 -4.01
C LEU A 67 1.49 4.40 -3.69
N GLU A 68 1.67 5.13 -2.59
CA GLU A 68 0.92 6.34 -2.27
C GLU A 68 1.90 7.46 -1.91
N VAL A 69 1.60 8.68 -2.37
CA VAL A 69 2.39 9.88 -2.02
C VAL A 69 1.43 11.01 -1.68
N HIS A 70 1.68 11.64 -0.55
CA HIS A 70 1.00 12.88 -0.17
C HIS A 70 1.97 13.86 0.50
N GLU A 71 1.62 15.15 0.49
CA GLU A 71 2.27 16.17 1.31
C GLU A 71 1.41 16.47 2.54
N THR A 72 2.03 16.48 3.71
CA THR A 72 1.37 16.84 4.97
C THR A 72 1.91 18.17 5.51
N THR A 73 1.01 19.02 5.96
CA THR A 73 1.32 20.21 6.76
C THR A 73 0.78 20.03 8.17
N LEU A 74 1.66 20.10 9.17
CA LEU A 74 1.31 20.03 10.59
C LEU A 74 1.49 21.37 11.26
N PRO A 75 0.50 21.86 12.03
CA PRO A 75 0.71 23.01 12.92
C PRO A 75 1.75 22.67 14.01
N PRO A 76 2.31 23.68 14.69
CA PRO A 76 3.17 23.46 15.87
C PRO A 76 2.49 22.57 16.90
N GLY A 77 3.22 21.56 17.38
CA GLY A 77 2.71 20.54 18.31
C GLY A 77 1.77 19.51 17.71
N GLY A 78 1.42 19.62 16.42
CA GLY A 78 0.50 18.72 15.72
C GLY A 78 1.11 17.36 15.44
N ALA A 79 0.25 16.33 15.44
CA ALA A 79 0.51 14.98 14.95
C ALA A 79 -0.70 14.54 14.13
N PRO A 80 -0.55 13.86 12.98
CA PRO A 80 -1.68 13.51 12.12
C PRO A 80 -2.60 12.47 12.78
N HIS A 81 -2.02 11.55 13.51
CA HIS A 81 -2.67 10.44 14.24
C HIS A 81 -1.75 9.93 15.35
N PRO A 82 -2.26 9.12 16.30
CA PRO A 82 -1.43 8.39 17.27
C PRO A 82 -0.44 7.44 16.57
N PRO A 83 0.64 7.02 17.26
CA PRO A 83 1.54 5.99 16.76
C PRO A 83 0.77 4.72 16.34
N HIS A 84 1.20 4.09 15.25
CA HIS A 84 0.58 2.91 14.68
C HIS A 84 1.61 2.11 13.84
N HIS A 85 1.19 1.00 13.25
CA HIS A 85 1.99 0.20 12.31
C HIS A 85 1.12 -0.30 11.15
N HIS A 86 1.76 -0.61 10.03
CA HIS A 86 1.13 -1.18 8.84
C HIS A 86 2.14 -2.00 8.02
N VAL A 87 1.64 -2.76 7.03
CA VAL A 87 2.48 -3.69 6.26
C VAL A 87 3.34 -3.04 5.18
N HIS A 88 3.02 -1.84 4.73
CA HIS A 88 3.88 -1.07 3.83
C HIS A 88 4.98 -0.34 4.59
N SER A 89 6.07 0.00 3.91
CA SER A 89 7.11 0.87 4.44
C SER A 89 6.81 2.32 4.10
N GLU A 90 7.28 3.26 4.92
CA GLU A 90 7.10 4.70 4.70
C GLU A 90 8.41 5.48 4.74
N MET A 91 8.44 6.58 3.96
CA MET A 91 9.48 7.60 4.03
C MET A 91 8.86 8.97 4.23
N TRP A 92 9.52 9.81 5.04
CA TRP A 92 9.21 11.22 5.23
C TRP A 92 10.34 12.07 4.68
N LEU A 93 10.06 12.90 3.70
CA LEU A 93 11.01 13.86 3.12
C LEU A 93 10.65 15.25 3.63
N ILE A 94 11.43 15.78 4.59
CA ILE A 94 11.11 17.03 5.26
C ILE A 94 11.47 18.20 4.38
N ARG A 95 10.46 19.05 4.09
CA ARG A 95 10.62 20.30 3.34
C ARG A 95 10.79 21.50 4.25
N GLU A 96 10.00 21.57 5.33
CA GLU A 96 9.98 22.72 6.25
C GLU A 96 9.71 22.26 7.68
N GLY A 97 10.16 23.06 8.67
CA GLY A 97 9.89 22.82 10.08
C GLY A 97 10.83 21.80 10.73
N THR A 98 10.52 21.42 11.96
CA THR A 98 11.26 20.43 12.74
C THR A 98 10.31 19.37 13.27
N VAL A 99 10.58 18.11 12.97
CA VAL A 99 9.74 17.00 13.35
C VAL A 99 10.47 16.03 14.29
N GLU A 100 9.70 15.32 15.09
CA GLU A 100 10.11 14.12 15.80
C GLU A 100 9.43 12.92 15.19
N LEU A 101 10.20 11.92 14.75
CA LEU A 101 9.73 10.61 14.34
C LEU A 101 10.04 9.62 15.44
N THR A 102 9.03 8.96 15.97
CA THR A 102 9.19 7.86 16.91
C THR A 102 9.09 6.54 16.17
N VAL A 103 10.06 5.64 16.36
CA VAL A 103 10.09 4.30 15.77
C VAL A 103 10.40 3.29 16.88
N ASN A 104 9.50 2.36 17.12
CA ASN A 104 9.63 1.32 18.17
C ASN A 104 10.06 1.89 19.53
N GLY A 105 9.47 3.03 19.91
CA GLY A 105 9.75 3.71 21.17
C GLY A 105 11.02 4.59 21.19
N SER A 106 11.81 4.63 20.13
CA SER A 106 12.97 5.53 19.99
C SER A 106 12.58 6.78 19.22
N SER A 107 12.97 7.97 19.69
CA SER A 107 12.66 9.27 19.06
C SER A 107 13.87 9.84 18.33
N TYR A 108 13.61 10.39 17.14
CA TYR A 108 14.59 11.02 16.25
C TYR A 108 14.08 12.39 15.81
N THR A 109 14.87 13.44 16.08
CA THR A 109 14.56 14.83 15.68
C THR A 109 15.33 15.18 14.42
N PHE A 110 14.64 15.71 13.42
CA PHE A 110 15.26 16.15 12.16
C PHE A 110 14.43 17.23 11.45
N GLY A 111 15.04 17.90 10.47
CA GLY A 111 14.48 19.05 9.79
C GLY A 111 14.70 19.01 8.28
N PRO A 112 14.57 20.17 7.59
CA PRO A 112 14.56 20.29 6.15
C PRO A 112 15.75 19.59 5.46
N GLY A 113 15.47 18.89 4.34
CA GLY A 113 16.43 18.11 3.57
C GLY A 113 16.72 16.72 4.13
N SER A 114 16.22 16.41 5.33
CA SER A 114 16.38 15.06 5.93
C SER A 114 15.29 14.10 5.43
N VAL A 115 15.61 12.81 5.50
CA VAL A 115 14.70 11.70 5.19
C VAL A 115 14.59 10.78 6.39
N GLY A 116 13.36 10.53 6.86
CA GLY A 116 13.04 9.44 7.78
C GLY A 116 12.59 8.21 6.98
N PHE A 117 12.92 7.02 7.43
CA PHE A 117 12.43 5.76 6.85
C PHE A 117 11.98 4.82 7.96
N VAL A 118 10.82 4.21 7.77
CA VAL A 118 10.27 3.20 8.67
C VAL A 118 9.97 1.93 7.89
N HIS A 119 10.48 0.83 8.40
CA HIS A 119 10.26 -0.50 7.85
C HIS A 119 8.83 -0.98 8.09
N SER A 120 8.35 -1.86 7.22
CA SER A 120 7.08 -2.59 7.36
C SER A 120 6.90 -3.13 8.79
N ASN A 121 5.72 -2.88 9.37
CA ASN A 121 5.29 -3.29 10.72
C ASN A 121 6.05 -2.68 11.91
N ASP A 122 6.99 -1.78 11.72
CA ASP A 122 7.53 -1.00 12.83
C ASP A 122 6.48 0.01 13.34
N GLU A 123 6.25 0.05 14.67
CA GLU A 123 5.38 1.06 15.28
C GLU A 123 6.03 2.43 15.12
N HIS A 124 5.27 3.39 14.60
CA HIS A 124 5.81 4.73 14.36
C HIS A 124 4.76 5.83 14.49
N GLY A 125 5.26 7.06 14.69
CA GLY A 125 4.45 8.27 14.70
C GLY A 125 5.32 9.49 14.47
N ILE A 126 4.77 10.52 13.82
CA ILE A 126 5.46 11.77 13.54
C ILE A 126 4.74 12.94 14.22
N LYS A 127 5.51 13.90 14.73
CA LYS A 127 4.99 15.10 15.40
C LYS A 127 5.82 16.32 15.00
N ASN A 128 5.15 17.43 14.78
CA ASN A 128 5.83 18.73 14.67
C ASN A 128 6.23 19.23 16.07
N ILE A 129 7.51 19.26 16.34
CA ILE A 129 8.06 19.76 17.62
C ILE A 129 8.62 21.18 17.52
N GLY A 130 8.56 21.78 16.33
CA GLY A 130 8.98 23.15 16.09
C GLY A 130 7.91 24.17 16.47
N THR A 131 8.24 25.45 16.29
CA THR A 131 7.35 26.60 16.56
C THR A 131 6.66 27.14 15.31
N THR A 132 6.99 26.62 14.14
CA THR A 132 6.39 26.92 12.84
C THR A 132 5.72 25.67 12.26
N PRO A 133 4.84 25.78 11.26
CA PRO A 133 4.33 24.61 10.56
C PRO A 133 5.46 23.73 10.02
N ALA A 134 5.29 22.41 10.11
CA ALA A 134 6.14 21.45 9.45
C ALA A 134 5.47 20.95 8.18
N VAL A 135 6.24 20.87 7.09
CA VAL A 135 5.78 20.37 5.79
C VAL A 135 6.69 19.27 5.31
N TYR A 136 6.11 18.16 4.94
CA TYR A 136 6.85 16.99 4.47
C TYR A 136 6.02 16.14 3.50
N PHE A 137 6.72 15.44 2.61
CA PHE A 137 6.11 14.37 1.82
C PHE A 137 6.19 13.06 2.57
N VAL A 138 5.12 12.28 2.46
CA VAL A 138 5.08 10.86 2.82
C VAL A 138 5.09 10.06 1.53
N VAL A 139 5.91 9.01 1.49
CA VAL A 139 5.95 8.01 0.43
C VAL A 139 5.72 6.66 1.06
N ALA A 140 4.52 6.12 0.88
CA ALA A 140 4.15 4.77 1.30
C ALA A 140 4.35 3.80 0.13
N ILE A 141 5.10 2.71 0.35
CA ILE A 141 5.41 1.73 -0.69
C ILE A 141 5.30 0.29 -0.15
N GLY A 142 4.66 -0.56 -0.92
CA GLY A 142 4.47 -1.97 -0.58
C GLY A 142 3.00 -2.35 -0.40
N PRO A 143 2.70 -3.57 0.06
CA PRO A 143 1.33 -4.06 0.17
C PRO A 143 0.43 -3.12 0.97
N GLY A 144 -0.72 -2.75 0.41
CA GLY A 144 -1.71 -1.91 1.07
C GLY A 144 -1.40 -0.41 1.10
N ALA A 145 -0.31 0.07 0.50
CA ALA A 145 -0.02 1.50 0.42
C ALA A 145 -1.09 2.27 -0.39
N ASP A 146 -1.78 1.59 -1.29
CA ASP A 146 -2.85 2.12 -2.14
C ASP A 146 -4.28 1.74 -1.64
N ALA A 147 -4.42 1.25 -0.42
CA ALA A 147 -5.71 0.85 0.17
C ALA A 147 -6.61 2.03 0.60
#